data_a12c27ea3753fb6549516c05cd6a611b
#
_entry.id   a12c27ea3753fb6549516c05cd6a611b
#
_cell.length_a   1.000
_cell.length_b   1.000
_cell.length_c   1.000
_cell.angle_alpha   90.00
_cell.angle_beta   90.00
_cell.angle_gamma   90.00
#
_symmetry.space_group_name_H-M   'P 1'
#
loop_
_entity.id
_entity.type
_entity.pdbx_description
1 polymer ?
#
loop_
_entity_poly.entity_id
_entity_poly.type
_entity_poly.pdbx_seq_one_letter_code
_entity_poly.pdbx_strand_id
1 'polypeptide(L)'
;MTEFEDFKNFEKEGWEERASTYDKWASANAKQITPTAVNALALSKEDIVLELACGPGYGTKEIAEISHNVIGTDFAEAMVLEAKKQNPGLKFEQGDAENLKYSDNSFTKILCTFGILHFAHPDKAIKEVGRVLKQNGLFVFTVWAPVQESPFFGMLAETIGELGSYEVGLPTAPPIDDFSYPDRASERLSAQGLVMTNFEAINNIFNIGVPANSIPQMYREVAVRSKGLLDSQDPKNLPAIESKLIERFKEFEINGSVSMPFPYRLVTAKKI
;
A
#
# COMPACT_ATOMS: atom_id res chain seq x y z
N MET A 1 23.07 -8.97 9.61
CA MET A 1 21.68 -8.62 9.27
C MET A 1 21.67 -8.27 7.81
N THR A 2 20.67 -8.67 7.06
CA THR A 2 20.50 -8.23 5.68
C THR A 2 20.12 -6.76 5.65
N GLU A 3 20.49 -6.04 4.60
CA GLU A 3 20.04 -4.67 4.38
C GLU A 3 18.50 -4.59 4.53
N PHE A 4 17.98 -3.56 5.19
CA PHE A 4 16.55 -3.33 5.47
C PHE A 4 15.82 -4.30 6.42
N GLU A 5 16.50 -5.18 7.17
CA GLU A 5 15.81 -6.05 8.14
C GLU A 5 15.13 -5.24 9.26
N ASP A 6 15.78 -4.15 9.72
CA ASP A 6 15.19 -3.25 10.70
C ASP A 6 13.93 -2.55 10.15
N PHE A 7 13.93 -2.21 8.86
CA PHE A 7 12.74 -1.69 8.19
C PHE A 7 11.61 -2.72 8.15
N LYS A 8 11.91 -3.98 7.83
CA LYS A 8 10.92 -5.06 7.79
C LYS A 8 10.24 -5.26 9.14
N ASN A 9 11.03 -5.27 10.21
CA ASN A 9 10.51 -5.42 11.57
C ASN A 9 9.65 -4.21 11.97
N PHE A 10 10.12 -3.00 11.68
CA PHE A 10 9.39 -1.75 11.94
C PHE A 10 8.03 -1.72 11.21
N GLU A 11 8.00 -2.08 9.93
CA GLU A 11 6.74 -2.17 9.17
C GLU A 11 5.81 -3.23 9.75
N LYS A 12 6.32 -4.42 10.07
CA LYS A 12 5.52 -5.50 10.64
C LYS A 12 4.88 -5.11 11.98
N GLU A 13 5.67 -4.63 12.92
CA GLU A 13 5.18 -4.17 14.22
C GLU A 13 4.16 -3.05 14.06
N GLY A 14 4.46 -2.11 13.17
CA GLY A 14 3.56 -1.01 12.89
C GLY A 14 2.20 -1.44 12.32
N TRP A 15 2.16 -2.43 11.43
CA TRP A 15 0.91 -2.94 10.87
C TRP A 15 0.13 -3.83 11.86
N GLU A 16 0.83 -4.59 12.74
CA GLU A 16 0.19 -5.29 13.85
C GLU A 16 -0.57 -4.31 14.78
N GLU A 17 0.04 -3.18 15.13
CA GLU A 17 -0.58 -2.17 15.98
C GLU A 17 -1.80 -1.49 15.35
N ARG A 18 -1.81 -1.31 14.01
CA ARG A 18 -2.81 -0.50 13.29
C ARG A 18 -3.99 -1.26 12.76
N ALA A 19 -3.97 -2.56 12.78
CA ALA A 19 -5.03 -3.37 12.18
C ALA A 19 -6.44 -2.96 12.63
N SER A 20 -6.61 -2.58 13.91
CA SER A 20 -7.91 -2.18 14.47
C SER A 20 -8.36 -0.76 14.10
N THR A 21 -7.43 0.14 13.74
CA THR A 21 -7.74 1.55 13.43
C THR A 21 -7.66 1.87 11.94
N TYR A 22 -6.94 1.04 11.18
CA TYR A 22 -6.72 1.24 9.76
C TYR A 22 -8.01 1.41 8.95
N ASP A 23 -9.00 0.58 9.23
CA ASP A 23 -10.28 0.60 8.52
C ASP A 23 -11.00 1.95 8.61
N LYS A 24 -10.89 2.63 9.74
CA LYS A 24 -11.47 3.96 9.97
C LYS A 24 -11.05 4.98 8.92
N TRP A 25 -9.81 4.90 8.44
CA TRP A 25 -9.19 5.89 7.55
C TRP A 25 -9.03 5.39 6.12
N ALA A 26 -8.72 4.11 5.95
CA ALA A 26 -8.36 3.54 4.67
C ALA A 26 -9.56 2.99 3.89
N SER A 27 -10.66 2.63 4.56
CA SER A 27 -11.81 1.96 3.91
C SER A 27 -12.42 2.78 2.77
N ALA A 28 -12.55 4.09 2.92
CA ALA A 28 -13.11 4.96 1.88
C ALA A 28 -12.20 5.01 0.64
N ASN A 29 -10.88 5.11 0.84
CA ASN A 29 -9.90 5.11 -0.25
C ASN A 29 -9.81 3.73 -0.91
N ALA A 30 -9.76 2.67 -0.13
CA ALA A 30 -9.75 1.30 -0.63
C ALA A 30 -10.98 0.99 -1.51
N LYS A 31 -12.18 1.34 -1.07
CA LYS A 31 -13.41 1.18 -1.84
C LYS A 31 -13.41 1.94 -3.17
N GLN A 32 -12.69 3.03 -3.26
CA GLN A 32 -12.56 3.82 -4.49
C GLN A 32 -11.53 3.23 -5.46
N ILE A 33 -10.43 2.68 -4.95
CA ILE A 33 -9.29 2.23 -5.76
C ILE A 33 -9.36 0.75 -6.10
N THR A 34 -9.77 -0.09 -5.15
CA THR A 34 -9.80 -1.55 -5.29
C THR A 34 -10.53 -2.03 -6.54
N PRO A 35 -11.74 -1.52 -6.90
CA PRO A 35 -12.42 -1.94 -8.13
C PRO A 35 -11.58 -1.73 -9.39
N THR A 36 -10.85 -0.62 -9.48
CA THR A 36 -9.98 -0.35 -10.64
C THR A 36 -8.84 -1.36 -10.73
N ALA A 37 -8.20 -1.69 -9.60
CA ALA A 37 -7.12 -2.67 -9.57
C ALA A 37 -7.62 -4.10 -9.86
N VAL A 38 -8.78 -4.48 -9.33
CA VAL A 38 -9.42 -5.79 -9.60
C VAL A 38 -9.83 -5.90 -11.07
N ASN A 39 -10.40 -4.86 -11.67
CA ASN A 39 -10.75 -4.85 -13.09
C ASN A 39 -9.53 -5.06 -13.99
N ALA A 40 -8.37 -4.50 -13.63
CA ALA A 40 -7.13 -4.69 -14.40
C ALA A 40 -6.63 -6.14 -14.42
N LEU A 41 -7.07 -7.00 -13.48
CA LEU A 41 -6.78 -8.43 -13.51
C LEU A 41 -7.51 -9.16 -14.66
N ALA A 42 -8.57 -8.58 -15.23
CA ALA A 42 -9.42 -9.23 -16.24
C ALA A 42 -9.84 -10.64 -15.81
N LEU A 43 -10.49 -10.72 -14.63
CA LEU A 43 -10.83 -11.99 -13.98
C LEU A 43 -11.90 -12.79 -14.71
N SER A 44 -11.77 -14.10 -14.64
CA SER A 44 -12.78 -15.10 -14.95
C SER A 44 -13.09 -15.97 -13.72
N LYS A 45 -14.13 -16.78 -13.79
CA LYS A 45 -14.51 -17.71 -12.69
C LYS A 45 -13.47 -18.83 -12.46
N GLU A 46 -12.67 -19.12 -13.48
CA GLU A 46 -11.66 -20.17 -13.48
C GLU A 46 -10.31 -19.70 -12.91
N ASP A 47 -10.15 -18.39 -12.67
CA ASP A 47 -8.90 -17.85 -12.17
C ASP A 47 -8.63 -18.32 -10.74
N ILE A 48 -7.34 -18.55 -10.43
CA ILE A 48 -6.82 -18.84 -9.10
C ILE A 48 -6.01 -17.61 -8.70
N VAL A 49 -6.48 -16.89 -7.69
CA VAL A 49 -5.99 -15.55 -7.37
C VAL A 49 -5.30 -15.52 -6.00
N LEU A 50 -4.18 -14.81 -5.94
CA LEU A 50 -3.52 -14.46 -4.69
C LEU A 50 -3.55 -12.94 -4.53
N GLU A 51 -4.01 -12.44 -3.39
CA GLU A 51 -3.81 -11.07 -2.99
C GLU A 51 -2.68 -10.98 -1.96
N LEU A 52 -1.65 -10.18 -2.26
CA LEU A 52 -0.53 -9.88 -1.39
C LEU A 52 -0.78 -8.59 -0.62
N ALA A 53 -0.36 -8.55 0.66
CA ALA A 53 -0.61 -7.44 1.56
C ALA A 53 -2.10 -7.05 1.55
N CYS A 54 -2.96 -8.03 1.80
CA CYS A 54 -4.41 -7.89 1.65
C CYS A 54 -5.05 -6.97 2.70
N GLY A 55 -4.34 -6.62 3.78
CA GLY A 55 -4.87 -5.83 4.88
C GLY A 55 -6.20 -6.39 5.39
N PRO A 56 -7.26 -5.55 5.55
CA PRO A 56 -8.59 -6.01 5.95
C PRO A 56 -9.37 -6.81 4.90
N GLY A 57 -8.77 -7.10 3.74
CA GLY A 57 -9.33 -8.01 2.74
C GLY A 57 -10.28 -7.38 1.72
N TYR A 58 -10.14 -6.09 1.41
CA TYR A 58 -11.01 -5.42 0.43
C TYR A 58 -10.88 -6.01 -0.98
N GLY A 59 -9.64 -6.21 -1.46
CA GLY A 59 -9.40 -6.79 -2.78
C GLY A 59 -9.82 -8.26 -2.83
N THR A 60 -9.52 -9.05 -1.81
CA THR A 60 -9.95 -10.46 -1.72
C THR A 60 -11.48 -10.57 -1.81
N LYS A 61 -12.22 -9.67 -1.14
CA LYS A 61 -13.68 -9.62 -1.20
C LYS A 61 -14.19 -9.34 -2.62
N GLU A 62 -13.67 -8.30 -3.26
CA GLU A 62 -14.04 -7.92 -4.63
C GLU A 62 -13.73 -9.04 -5.63
N ILE A 63 -12.56 -9.67 -5.51
CA ILE A 63 -12.16 -10.80 -6.34
C ILE A 63 -13.12 -11.98 -6.15
N ALA A 64 -13.54 -12.26 -4.91
CA ALA A 64 -14.42 -13.38 -4.58
C ALA A 64 -15.81 -13.30 -5.22
N GLU A 65 -16.26 -12.10 -5.61
CA GLU A 65 -17.52 -11.91 -6.36
C GLU A 65 -17.43 -12.45 -7.79
N ILE A 66 -16.21 -12.60 -8.34
CA ILE A 66 -15.96 -13.06 -9.70
C ILE A 66 -15.36 -14.48 -9.68
N SER A 67 -14.29 -14.69 -8.91
CA SER A 67 -13.63 -15.98 -8.74
C SER A 67 -13.63 -16.40 -7.27
N HIS A 68 -14.18 -17.58 -6.99
CA HIS A 68 -14.21 -18.14 -5.64
C HIS A 68 -12.87 -18.77 -5.20
N ASN A 69 -11.88 -18.85 -6.11
CA ASN A 69 -10.56 -19.40 -5.84
C ASN A 69 -9.57 -18.27 -5.50
N VAL A 70 -9.83 -17.54 -4.44
CA VAL A 70 -8.98 -16.43 -3.98
C VAL A 70 -8.44 -16.70 -2.57
N ILE A 71 -7.20 -16.30 -2.33
CA ILE A 71 -6.54 -16.29 -1.03
C ILE A 71 -5.95 -14.88 -0.82
N GLY A 72 -6.29 -14.25 0.29
CA GLY A 72 -5.60 -13.03 0.75
C GLY A 72 -4.46 -13.39 1.71
N THR A 73 -3.30 -12.76 1.53
CA THR A 73 -2.16 -12.92 2.45
C THR A 73 -1.67 -11.56 2.95
N ASP A 74 -1.33 -11.53 4.23
CA ASP A 74 -0.68 -10.39 4.85
C ASP A 74 0.41 -10.86 5.82
N PHE A 75 1.48 -10.08 6.01
CA PHE A 75 2.55 -10.48 6.92
C PHE A 75 2.24 -10.12 8.38
N ALA A 76 1.32 -9.17 8.63
CA ALA A 76 0.78 -8.84 9.93
C ALA A 76 -0.38 -9.77 10.29
N GLU A 77 -0.24 -10.53 11.38
CA GLU A 77 -1.29 -11.47 11.82
C GLU A 77 -2.57 -10.73 12.20
N ALA A 78 -2.45 -9.56 12.83
CA ALA A 78 -3.58 -8.72 13.20
C ALA A 78 -4.41 -8.27 11.97
N MET A 79 -3.76 -7.99 10.83
CA MET A 79 -4.46 -7.69 9.57
C MET A 79 -5.24 -8.92 9.07
N VAL A 80 -4.63 -10.10 9.12
CA VAL A 80 -5.29 -11.37 8.74
C VAL A 80 -6.51 -11.65 9.62
N LEU A 81 -6.41 -11.40 10.92
CA LEU A 81 -7.52 -11.57 11.85
C LEU A 81 -8.66 -10.60 11.55
N GLU A 82 -8.34 -9.34 11.25
CA GLU A 82 -9.35 -8.34 10.87
C GLU A 82 -9.99 -8.69 9.51
N ALA A 83 -9.21 -9.17 8.53
CA ALA A 83 -9.74 -9.63 7.26
C ALA A 83 -10.74 -10.79 7.42
N LYS A 84 -10.42 -11.79 8.25
CA LYS A 84 -11.32 -12.91 8.56
C LYS A 84 -12.61 -12.46 9.25
N LYS A 85 -12.51 -11.51 10.14
CA LYS A 85 -13.65 -10.94 10.88
C LYS A 85 -14.58 -10.17 9.94
N GLN A 86 -14.03 -9.36 9.03
CA GLN A 86 -14.81 -8.55 8.10
C GLN A 86 -15.39 -9.37 6.94
N ASN A 87 -14.74 -10.48 6.56
CA ASN A 87 -15.12 -11.27 5.39
C ASN A 87 -15.23 -12.76 5.76
N PRO A 88 -16.23 -13.14 6.57
CA PRO A 88 -16.40 -14.53 7.01
C PRO A 88 -16.63 -15.45 5.80
N GLY A 89 -15.91 -16.57 5.77
CA GLY A 89 -15.99 -17.57 4.69
C GLY A 89 -14.96 -17.39 3.58
N LEU A 90 -14.27 -16.25 3.49
CA LEU A 90 -13.11 -16.09 2.60
C LEU A 90 -11.82 -16.62 3.25
N LYS A 91 -10.84 -16.95 2.41
CA LYS A 91 -9.56 -17.51 2.86
C LYS A 91 -8.53 -16.39 3.05
N PHE A 92 -8.01 -16.30 4.27
CA PHE A 92 -6.91 -15.40 4.61
C PHE A 92 -5.84 -16.15 5.38
N GLU A 93 -4.57 -15.89 5.07
CA GLU A 93 -3.43 -16.54 5.66
C GLU A 93 -2.32 -15.53 5.97
N GLN A 94 -1.62 -15.75 7.08
CA GLN A 94 -0.39 -15.00 7.31
C GLN A 94 0.69 -15.47 6.35
N GLY A 95 1.36 -14.54 5.68
CA GLY A 95 2.40 -14.86 4.71
C GLY A 95 3.28 -13.67 4.39
N ASP A 96 4.53 -13.95 4.10
CA ASP A 96 5.53 -12.97 3.68
C ASP A 96 5.65 -13.01 2.16
N ALA A 97 5.38 -11.87 1.50
CA ALA A 97 5.48 -11.74 0.04
C ALA A 97 6.91 -12.01 -0.49
N GLU A 98 7.93 -11.80 0.36
CA GLU A 98 9.33 -12.07 0.01
C GLU A 98 9.72 -13.56 0.13
N ASN A 99 8.83 -14.41 0.67
CA ASN A 99 9.03 -15.85 0.85
C ASN A 99 7.68 -16.58 0.87
N LEU A 100 7.05 -16.71 -0.29
CA LEU A 100 5.73 -17.32 -0.43
C LEU A 100 5.77 -18.85 -0.28
N LYS A 101 4.90 -19.38 0.56
CA LYS A 101 4.80 -20.83 0.85
C LYS A 101 4.09 -21.65 -0.25
N TYR A 102 3.73 -21.04 -1.37
CA TYR A 102 3.04 -21.70 -2.47
C TYR A 102 4.03 -22.32 -3.46
N SER A 103 3.59 -23.37 -4.14
CA SER A 103 4.36 -24.02 -5.20
C SER A 103 4.47 -23.12 -6.44
N ASP A 104 5.46 -23.40 -7.28
CA ASP A 104 5.62 -22.73 -8.56
C ASP A 104 4.35 -22.90 -9.42
N ASN A 105 4.01 -21.86 -10.18
CA ASN A 105 2.88 -21.87 -11.11
C ASN A 105 1.52 -22.22 -10.46
N SER A 106 1.27 -21.73 -9.25
CA SER A 106 0.02 -21.99 -8.50
C SER A 106 -1.12 -21.04 -8.88
N PHE A 107 -0.81 -19.80 -9.25
CA PHE A 107 -1.82 -18.75 -9.45
C PHE A 107 -1.87 -18.25 -10.89
N THR A 108 -3.08 -17.92 -11.37
CA THR A 108 -3.27 -17.28 -12.69
C THR A 108 -3.18 -15.76 -12.59
N LYS A 109 -3.54 -15.21 -11.43
CA LYS A 109 -3.58 -13.77 -11.17
C LYS A 109 -3.03 -13.47 -9.78
N ILE A 110 -2.33 -12.35 -9.67
CA ILE A 110 -1.85 -11.83 -8.38
C ILE A 110 -2.19 -10.34 -8.30
N LEU A 111 -2.73 -9.91 -7.16
CA LEU A 111 -3.01 -8.52 -6.82
C LEU A 111 -2.13 -8.06 -5.66
N CYS A 112 -1.67 -6.81 -5.70
CA CYS A 112 -1.01 -6.15 -4.56
C CYS A 112 -1.39 -4.66 -4.53
N THR A 113 -2.39 -4.31 -3.74
CA THR A 113 -2.88 -2.92 -3.66
C THR A 113 -2.13 -2.16 -2.57
N PHE A 114 -1.24 -1.23 -2.96
CA PHE A 114 -0.39 -0.43 -2.08
C PHE A 114 0.52 -1.21 -1.11
N GLY A 115 0.72 -2.50 -1.35
CA GLY A 115 1.55 -3.34 -0.47
C GLY A 115 3.04 -3.27 -0.79
N ILE A 116 3.42 -3.17 -2.07
CA ILE A 116 4.81 -3.31 -2.53
C ILE A 116 5.78 -2.30 -1.90
N LEU A 117 5.29 -1.12 -1.52
CA LEU A 117 6.07 -0.06 -0.88
C LEU A 117 6.41 -0.35 0.60
N HIS A 118 5.82 -1.39 1.18
CA HIS A 118 6.09 -1.87 2.55
C HIS A 118 7.02 -3.08 2.59
N PHE A 119 7.43 -3.61 1.44
CA PHE A 119 8.35 -4.73 1.38
C PHE A 119 9.79 -4.25 1.58
N ALA A 120 10.55 -4.93 2.44
CA ALA A 120 11.95 -4.62 2.67
C ALA A 120 12.81 -4.96 1.45
N HIS A 121 12.46 -6.06 0.77
CA HIS A 121 13.13 -6.51 -0.44
C HIS A 121 12.12 -6.71 -1.58
N PRO A 122 11.60 -5.61 -2.18
CA PRO A 122 10.56 -5.71 -3.20
C PRO A 122 10.95 -6.57 -4.40
N ASP A 123 12.24 -6.63 -4.76
CA ASP A 123 12.71 -7.52 -5.83
C ASP A 123 12.58 -9.01 -5.47
N LYS A 124 12.76 -9.37 -4.19
CA LYS A 124 12.49 -10.74 -3.73
C LYS A 124 11.01 -11.07 -3.83
N ALA A 125 10.14 -10.13 -3.45
CA ALA A 125 8.70 -10.31 -3.57
C ALA A 125 8.27 -10.45 -5.04
N ILE A 126 8.79 -9.62 -5.95
CA ILE A 126 8.51 -9.73 -7.38
C ILE A 126 9.03 -11.06 -7.95
N LYS A 127 10.19 -11.53 -7.51
CA LYS A 127 10.72 -12.86 -7.88
C LYS A 127 9.78 -13.99 -7.43
N GLU A 128 9.27 -13.93 -6.20
CA GLU A 128 8.29 -14.87 -5.70
C GLU A 128 6.96 -14.79 -6.49
N VAL A 129 6.49 -13.59 -6.81
CA VAL A 129 5.35 -13.39 -7.73
C VAL A 129 5.62 -14.11 -9.05
N GLY A 130 6.77 -13.89 -9.67
CA GLY A 130 7.14 -14.56 -10.92
C GLY A 130 7.21 -16.08 -10.79
N ARG A 131 7.67 -16.59 -9.64
CA ARG A 131 7.74 -18.03 -9.36
C ARG A 131 6.35 -18.68 -9.24
N VAL A 132 5.48 -18.10 -8.41
CA VAL A 132 4.16 -18.69 -8.12
C VAL A 132 3.11 -18.40 -9.19
N LEU A 133 3.32 -17.40 -10.05
CA LEU A 133 2.44 -17.07 -11.16
C LEU A 133 2.59 -18.11 -12.28
N LYS A 134 1.49 -18.56 -12.85
CA LYS A 134 1.48 -19.42 -14.04
C LYS A 134 1.98 -18.69 -15.28
N GLN A 135 2.44 -19.42 -16.27
CA GLN A 135 2.75 -18.89 -17.59
C GLN A 135 1.56 -18.10 -18.15
N ASN A 136 1.81 -16.91 -18.68
CA ASN A 136 0.80 -15.95 -19.11
C ASN A 136 -0.09 -15.36 -18.01
N GLY A 137 0.18 -15.66 -16.74
CA GLY A 137 -0.53 -15.04 -15.61
C GLY A 137 -0.23 -13.54 -15.47
N LEU A 138 -1.13 -12.83 -14.81
CA LEU A 138 -1.01 -11.38 -14.60
C LEU A 138 -0.71 -11.05 -13.15
N PHE A 139 0.18 -10.09 -12.97
CA PHE A 139 0.42 -9.40 -11.71
C PHE A 139 -0.05 -7.95 -11.86
N VAL A 140 -0.99 -7.54 -11.01
CA VAL A 140 -1.48 -6.15 -10.93
C VAL A 140 -1.11 -5.59 -9.57
N PHE A 141 -0.56 -4.39 -9.56
CA PHE A 141 -0.30 -3.70 -8.30
C PHE A 141 -0.53 -2.20 -8.42
N THR A 142 -0.75 -1.56 -7.28
CA THR A 142 -0.83 -0.11 -7.18
C THR A 142 0.26 0.41 -6.26
N VAL A 143 0.76 1.61 -6.57
CA VAL A 143 1.67 2.40 -5.72
C VAL A 143 1.25 3.86 -5.74
N TRP A 144 1.60 4.59 -4.72
CA TRP A 144 1.38 6.03 -4.70
C TRP A 144 2.17 6.72 -5.81
N ALA A 145 1.67 7.83 -6.30
CA ALA A 145 2.45 8.73 -7.15
C ALA A 145 3.66 9.28 -6.39
N PRO A 146 4.71 9.72 -7.08
CA PRO A 146 5.84 10.40 -6.45
C PRO A 146 5.38 11.53 -5.52
N VAL A 147 6.13 11.76 -4.44
CA VAL A 147 5.77 12.75 -3.42
C VAL A 147 5.54 14.15 -3.99
N GLN A 148 6.26 14.48 -5.07
CA GLN A 148 6.13 15.76 -5.78
C GLN A 148 4.79 15.93 -6.51
N GLU A 149 4.13 14.82 -6.83
CA GLU A 149 2.82 14.81 -7.49
C GLU A 149 1.66 14.62 -6.49
N SER A 150 1.96 14.24 -5.25
CA SER A 150 0.97 13.93 -4.21
C SER A 150 0.91 15.03 -3.16
N PRO A 151 -0.09 15.92 -3.18
CA PRO A 151 -0.24 16.95 -2.15
C PRO A 151 -0.29 16.38 -0.74
N PHE A 152 -0.94 15.22 -0.56
CA PHE A 152 -1.04 14.56 0.74
C PHE A 152 0.34 14.25 1.36
N PHE A 153 1.21 13.56 0.62
CA PHE A 153 2.55 13.25 1.11
C PHE A 153 3.50 14.46 1.05
N GLY A 154 3.33 15.33 0.05
CA GLY A 154 4.12 16.54 -0.11
C GLY A 154 3.97 17.50 1.07
N MET A 155 2.75 17.75 1.54
CA MET A 155 2.50 18.63 2.69
C MET A 155 3.15 18.12 3.98
N LEU A 156 3.12 16.81 4.22
CA LEU A 156 3.85 16.23 5.36
C LEU A 156 5.35 16.44 5.20
N ALA A 157 5.89 16.10 4.03
CA ALA A 157 7.32 16.22 3.75
C ALA A 157 7.80 17.68 3.91
N GLU A 158 7.13 18.64 3.30
CA GLU A 158 7.45 20.06 3.41
C GLU A 158 7.38 20.56 4.86
N THR A 159 6.32 20.17 5.60
CA THR A 159 6.13 20.62 6.98
C THR A 159 7.25 20.10 7.89
N ILE A 160 7.65 18.84 7.71
CA ILE A 160 8.79 18.27 8.44
C ILE A 160 10.11 18.95 8.04
N GLY A 161 10.30 19.23 6.74
CA GLY A 161 11.50 19.97 6.27
C GLY A 161 11.60 21.39 6.82
N GLU A 162 10.47 22.06 7.04
CA GLU A 162 10.44 23.44 7.58
C GLU A 162 10.59 23.51 9.11
N LEU A 163 9.94 22.61 9.85
CA LEU A 163 9.73 22.76 11.30
C LEU A 163 10.25 21.59 12.12
N GLY A 164 10.66 20.50 11.49
CA GLY A 164 11.08 19.27 12.13
C GLY A 164 12.41 18.76 11.61
N SER A 165 12.60 17.44 11.70
CA SER A 165 13.78 16.73 11.20
C SER A 165 13.41 15.40 10.57
N TYR A 166 14.14 15.00 9.53
CA TYR A 166 14.12 13.63 9.01
C TYR A 166 15.11 12.70 9.73
N GLU A 167 16.05 13.28 10.47
CA GLU A 167 17.04 12.54 11.26
C GLU A 167 16.46 12.16 12.63
N VAL A 168 15.46 11.32 12.62
CA VAL A 168 14.69 10.91 13.80
C VAL A 168 14.88 9.44 14.17
N GLY A 169 15.92 8.79 13.61
CA GLY A 169 16.26 7.41 13.93
C GLY A 169 15.33 6.34 13.35
N LEU A 170 14.50 6.68 12.37
CA LEU A 170 13.71 5.66 11.65
C LEU A 170 14.62 4.73 10.83
N PRO A 171 14.25 3.45 10.70
CA PRO A 171 14.98 2.54 9.86
C PRO A 171 15.07 3.04 8.40
N THR A 172 16.23 2.81 7.76
CA THR A 172 16.41 3.10 6.35
C THR A 172 15.44 2.24 5.54
N ALA A 173 14.64 2.89 4.69
CA ALA A 173 13.72 2.21 3.78
C ALA A 173 14.40 1.91 2.44
N PRO A 174 13.97 0.86 1.72
CA PRO A 174 14.30 0.72 0.31
C PRO A 174 13.73 1.90 -0.50
N PRO A 175 14.19 2.14 -1.74
CA PRO A 175 13.60 3.16 -2.62
C PRO A 175 12.14 2.83 -2.94
N ILE A 176 11.21 3.40 -2.16
CA ILE A 176 9.77 3.12 -2.26
C ILE A 176 9.14 3.69 -3.53
N ASP A 177 9.75 4.73 -4.12
CA ASP A 177 9.23 5.44 -5.28
C ASP A 177 9.59 4.78 -6.62
N ASP A 178 10.45 3.78 -6.64
CA ASP A 178 10.95 3.20 -7.90
C ASP A 178 9.81 2.68 -8.80
N PHE A 179 8.79 2.08 -8.20
CA PHE A 179 7.64 1.57 -8.95
C PHE A 179 6.65 2.66 -9.39
N SER A 180 6.85 3.90 -8.99
CA SER A 180 6.03 5.05 -9.39
C SER A 180 6.47 5.65 -10.72
N TYR A 181 7.63 5.20 -11.26
CA TYR A 181 8.20 5.62 -12.54
C TYR A 181 8.21 4.46 -13.53
N PRO A 182 7.68 4.64 -14.76
CA PRO A 182 7.48 3.53 -15.70
C PRO A 182 8.78 2.82 -16.08
N ASP A 183 9.87 3.56 -16.32
CA ASP A 183 11.15 2.98 -16.73
C ASP A 183 11.75 2.12 -15.60
N ARG A 184 11.74 2.62 -14.35
CA ARG A 184 12.25 1.89 -13.20
C ARG A 184 11.38 0.67 -12.87
N ALA A 185 10.04 0.82 -12.91
CA ALA A 185 9.12 -0.30 -12.71
C ALA A 185 9.35 -1.39 -13.76
N SER A 186 9.48 -1.01 -15.04
CA SER A 186 9.74 -1.94 -16.13
C SER A 186 11.06 -2.68 -15.96
N GLU A 187 12.14 -1.98 -15.60
CA GLU A 187 13.45 -2.57 -15.34
C GLU A 187 13.40 -3.60 -14.22
N ARG A 188 12.81 -3.23 -13.05
CA ARG A 188 12.73 -4.12 -11.89
C ARG A 188 11.87 -5.35 -12.15
N LEU A 189 10.73 -5.19 -12.83
CA LEU A 189 9.88 -6.30 -13.24
C LEU A 189 10.60 -7.25 -14.21
N SER A 190 11.26 -6.69 -15.22
CA SER A 190 11.97 -7.47 -16.24
C SER A 190 13.14 -8.27 -15.66
N ALA A 191 13.86 -7.71 -14.69
CA ALA A 191 14.92 -8.41 -13.96
C ALA A 191 14.43 -9.66 -13.21
N GLN A 192 13.12 -9.76 -12.94
CA GLN A 192 12.49 -10.89 -12.26
C GLN A 192 11.60 -11.74 -13.20
N GLY A 193 11.74 -11.58 -14.51
CA GLY A 193 11.01 -12.39 -15.50
C GLY A 193 9.55 -12.01 -15.73
N LEU A 194 9.18 -10.78 -15.36
CA LEU A 194 7.87 -10.23 -15.62
C LEU A 194 7.96 -9.09 -16.64
N VAL A 195 7.05 -9.06 -17.61
CA VAL A 195 7.00 -7.97 -18.60
C VAL A 195 5.86 -7.03 -18.26
N MET A 196 6.17 -5.77 -18.03
CA MET A 196 5.17 -4.72 -17.83
C MET A 196 4.34 -4.55 -19.12
N THR A 197 3.04 -4.71 -19.02
CA THR A 197 2.09 -4.61 -20.14
C THR A 197 1.25 -3.34 -20.08
N ASN A 198 1.10 -2.75 -18.91
CA ASN A 198 0.42 -1.47 -18.73
C ASN A 198 1.02 -0.70 -17.54
N PHE A 199 1.07 0.61 -17.69
CA PHE A 199 1.41 1.56 -16.62
C PHE A 199 0.50 2.77 -16.77
N GLU A 200 -0.36 2.99 -15.78
CA GLU A 200 -1.35 4.04 -15.80
C GLU A 200 -1.17 5.00 -14.62
N ALA A 201 -1.06 6.28 -14.93
CA ALA A 201 -1.09 7.35 -13.93
C ALA A 201 -2.55 7.77 -13.69
N ILE A 202 -3.07 7.47 -12.52
CA ILE A 202 -4.46 7.76 -12.18
C ILE A 202 -4.51 8.98 -11.26
N ASN A 203 -5.18 10.03 -11.74
CA ASN A 203 -5.45 11.24 -10.98
C ASN A 203 -6.77 11.07 -10.23
N ASN A 204 -6.65 10.63 -8.99
CA ASN A 204 -7.79 10.41 -8.11
C ASN A 204 -8.03 11.65 -7.22
N ILE A 205 -9.30 11.96 -6.95
CA ILE A 205 -9.69 12.89 -5.89
C ILE A 205 -10.22 12.05 -4.74
N PHE A 206 -9.60 12.17 -3.59
CA PHE A 206 -10.01 11.46 -2.40
C PHE A 206 -10.68 12.41 -1.40
N ASN A 207 -11.91 12.07 -1.01
CA ASN A 207 -12.58 12.69 0.11
C ASN A 207 -12.23 11.89 1.37
N ILE A 208 -11.42 12.49 2.23
CA ILE A 208 -10.92 11.85 3.46
C ILE A 208 -12.05 11.62 4.48
N GLY A 209 -13.14 12.39 4.39
CA GLY A 209 -14.30 12.24 5.28
C GLY A 209 -14.17 12.90 6.65
N VAL A 210 -13.07 13.65 6.88
CA VAL A 210 -12.82 14.35 8.15
C VAL A 210 -12.31 15.77 7.91
N PRO A 211 -12.47 16.68 8.88
CA PRO A 211 -11.94 18.04 8.80
C PRO A 211 -10.41 18.05 8.94
N ALA A 212 -9.79 19.15 8.50
CA ALA A 212 -8.34 19.35 8.50
C ALA A 212 -7.69 19.17 9.88
N ASN A 213 -8.40 19.51 10.97
CA ASN A 213 -7.89 19.34 12.33
C ASN A 213 -7.69 17.86 12.75
N SER A 214 -8.24 16.91 12.02
CA SER A 214 -8.05 15.47 12.24
C SER A 214 -6.84 14.89 11.50
N ILE A 215 -6.22 15.62 10.61
CA ILE A 215 -5.13 15.13 9.74
C ILE A 215 -3.89 14.68 10.52
N PRO A 216 -3.40 15.39 11.56
CA PRO A 216 -2.26 14.90 12.33
C PRO A 216 -2.52 13.52 12.96
N GLN A 217 -3.73 13.28 13.46
CA GLN A 217 -4.13 11.98 13.98
C GLN A 217 -4.26 10.93 12.87
N MET A 218 -4.80 11.29 11.73
CA MET A 218 -4.89 10.40 10.57
C MET A 218 -3.50 9.89 10.14
N TYR A 219 -2.50 10.77 10.04
CA TYR A 219 -1.12 10.35 9.69
C TYR A 219 -0.54 9.33 10.68
N ARG A 220 -0.92 9.42 11.96
CA ARG A 220 -0.48 8.46 12.99
C ARG A 220 -1.21 7.12 12.89
N GLU A 221 -2.45 7.12 12.43
CA GLU A 221 -3.30 5.92 12.42
C GLU A 221 -3.27 5.16 11.08
N VAL A 222 -2.96 5.83 9.96
CA VAL A 222 -3.10 5.23 8.62
C VAL A 222 -1.82 4.59 8.09
N ALA A 223 -0.65 5.08 8.48
CA ALA A 223 0.61 4.58 7.92
C ALA A 223 1.73 4.51 8.97
N VAL A 224 2.55 3.48 8.86
CA VAL A 224 3.63 3.17 9.82
C VAL A 224 4.67 4.28 9.84
N ARG A 225 5.19 4.65 8.67
CA ARG A 225 6.27 5.65 8.57
C ARG A 225 5.83 7.06 8.93
N SER A 226 4.63 7.49 8.55
CA SER A 226 4.14 8.82 8.90
C SER A 226 3.94 8.97 10.40
N LYS A 227 3.45 7.92 11.08
CA LYS A 227 3.42 7.89 12.55
C LYS A 227 4.82 7.98 13.12
N GLY A 228 5.72 7.09 12.70
CA GLY A 228 7.09 7.07 13.18
C GLY A 228 7.77 8.44 13.02
N LEU A 229 7.59 9.08 11.85
CA LEU A 229 8.14 10.39 11.55
C LEU A 229 7.58 11.49 12.47
N LEU A 230 6.27 11.52 12.69
CA LEU A 230 5.63 12.52 13.56
C LEU A 230 5.95 12.30 15.04
N ASP A 231 5.86 11.07 15.53
CA ASP A 231 6.02 10.77 16.95
C ASP A 231 7.49 10.87 17.42
N SER A 232 8.45 10.81 16.48
CA SER A 232 9.88 10.96 16.77
C SER A 232 10.39 12.39 16.63
N GLN A 233 9.53 13.38 16.36
CA GLN A 233 9.93 14.78 16.35
C GLN A 233 10.22 15.30 17.78
N ASP A 234 11.06 16.35 17.90
CA ASP A 234 11.22 17.04 19.18
C ASP A 234 9.83 17.49 19.68
N PRO A 235 9.44 17.10 20.92
CA PRO A 235 8.16 17.50 21.49
C PRO A 235 7.90 19.02 21.49
N LYS A 236 8.95 19.84 21.44
CA LYS A 236 8.82 21.30 21.34
C LYS A 236 8.33 21.77 19.98
N ASN A 237 8.64 21.01 18.91
CA ASN A 237 8.26 21.35 17.53
C ASN A 237 6.91 20.77 17.15
N LEU A 238 6.44 19.69 17.79
CA LEU A 238 5.20 19.01 17.45
C LEU A 238 3.98 19.94 17.34
N PRO A 239 3.70 20.85 18.29
CA PRO A 239 2.54 21.73 18.16
C PRO A 239 2.60 22.64 16.93
N ALA A 240 3.79 23.10 16.54
CA ALA A 240 3.97 23.93 15.35
C ALA A 240 3.80 23.09 14.07
N ILE A 241 4.34 21.88 14.04
CA ILE A 241 4.20 20.92 12.92
C ILE A 241 2.72 20.61 12.71
N GLU A 242 1.99 20.22 13.76
CA GLU A 242 0.57 19.88 13.67
C GLU A 242 -0.28 21.07 13.23
N SER A 243 -0.02 22.26 13.78
CA SER A 243 -0.72 23.47 13.40
C SER A 243 -0.49 23.82 11.93
N LYS A 244 0.73 23.64 11.43
CA LYS A 244 1.08 23.91 10.03
C LYS A 244 0.44 22.88 9.08
N LEU A 245 0.41 21.61 9.46
CA LEU A 245 -0.33 20.59 8.71
C LEU A 245 -1.81 20.94 8.62
N ILE A 246 -2.45 21.28 9.73
CA ILE A 246 -3.86 21.68 9.75
C ILE A 246 -4.09 22.89 8.84
N GLU A 247 -3.24 23.93 8.89
CA GLU A 247 -3.32 25.11 8.05
C GLU A 247 -3.30 24.74 6.56
N ARG A 248 -2.32 23.91 6.14
CA ARG A 248 -2.18 23.47 4.74
C ARG A 248 -3.39 22.67 4.25
N PHE A 249 -3.90 21.78 5.09
CA PHE A 249 -5.05 20.95 4.72
C PHE A 249 -6.38 21.69 4.71
N LYS A 250 -6.50 22.84 5.39
CA LYS A 250 -7.69 23.70 5.34
C LYS A 250 -7.98 24.22 3.93
N GLU A 251 -6.97 24.37 3.07
CA GLU A 251 -7.15 24.76 1.68
C GLU A 251 -7.97 23.75 0.86
N PHE A 252 -7.99 22.50 1.32
CA PHE A 252 -8.72 21.39 0.71
C PHE A 252 -9.99 21.01 1.46
N GLU A 253 -10.35 21.74 2.53
CA GLU A 253 -11.53 21.45 3.33
C GLU A 253 -12.78 22.08 2.70
N ILE A 254 -13.73 21.22 2.31
CA ILE A 254 -15.03 21.61 1.73
C ILE A 254 -16.12 20.98 2.61
N ASN A 255 -17.02 21.81 3.15
CA ASN A 255 -18.13 21.38 4.01
C ASN A 255 -17.70 20.51 5.21
N GLY A 256 -16.56 20.83 5.83
CA GLY A 256 -16.03 20.12 7.00
C GLY A 256 -15.34 18.79 6.67
N SER A 257 -15.01 18.54 5.42
CA SER A 257 -14.26 17.36 4.98
C SER A 257 -13.15 17.74 4.02
N VAL A 258 -11.94 17.19 4.22
CA VAL A 258 -10.82 17.35 3.30
C VAL A 258 -11.05 16.52 2.06
N SER A 259 -10.99 17.17 0.89
CA SER A 259 -11.08 16.54 -0.43
C SER A 259 -9.94 17.05 -1.29
N MET A 260 -9.04 16.15 -1.72
CA MET A 260 -7.80 16.55 -2.38
C MET A 260 -7.32 15.55 -3.42
N PRO A 261 -6.45 15.98 -4.34
CA PRO A 261 -5.77 15.06 -5.25
C PRO A 261 -4.96 14.01 -4.47
N PHE A 262 -5.16 12.75 -4.84
CA PHE A 262 -4.48 11.61 -4.24
C PHE A 262 -4.07 10.62 -5.35
N PRO A 263 -3.13 11.04 -6.21
CA PRO A 263 -2.77 10.28 -7.40
C PRO A 263 -2.03 9.00 -7.06
N TYR A 264 -2.20 7.99 -7.92
CA TYR A 264 -1.51 6.71 -7.80
C TYR A 264 -1.15 6.15 -9.18
N ARG A 265 -0.36 5.08 -9.18
CA ARG A 265 -0.01 4.31 -10.37
C ARG A 265 -0.66 2.94 -10.29
N LEU A 266 -1.22 2.51 -11.42
CA LEU A 266 -1.71 1.16 -11.63
C LEU A 266 -0.78 0.48 -12.64
N VAL A 267 -0.16 -0.61 -12.22
CA VAL A 267 0.82 -1.34 -13.03
C VAL A 267 0.31 -2.76 -13.27
N THR A 268 0.38 -3.20 -14.51
CA THR A 268 0.10 -4.58 -14.91
C THR A 268 1.33 -5.20 -15.52
N ALA A 269 1.71 -6.37 -15.04
CA ALA A 269 2.80 -7.16 -15.59
C ALA A 269 2.35 -8.58 -15.88
N LYS A 270 3.02 -9.24 -16.82
CA LYS A 270 2.72 -10.58 -17.29
C LYS A 270 3.95 -11.48 -17.17
N LYS A 271 3.78 -12.71 -16.69
CA LYS A 271 4.81 -13.74 -16.79
C LYS A 271 4.86 -14.29 -18.22
N ILE A 272 6.05 -14.24 -18.83
CA ILE A 272 6.31 -14.73 -20.19
C ILE A 272 7.09 -16.03 -20.16
#